data_54845c0cb5da33a15bd93e1cf1093d98
#
_entry.id   54845c0cb5da33a15bd93e1cf1093d98
#
_cell.length_a   1.000
_cell.length_b   1.000
_cell.length_c   1.000
_cell.angle_alpha   90.00
_cell.angle_beta   90.00
_cell.angle_gamma   90.00
#
_symmetry.space_group_name_H-M   'P 1'
#
loop_
_entity.id
_entity.type
_entity.pdbx_description
1 polymer ?
#
loop_
_entity_poly.entity_id
_entity_poly.type
_entity_poly.pdbx_seq_one_letter_code
_entity_poly.pdbx_strand_id
1 'polypeptide(L)'
;MKKEETDVLALLLLLIVLTLEISFVRLTWLNCAIVAGTLIYLTYIRKWWGIFWVFLLPLLPALANFWAIQLHGDKSQAIVLFTRSFALAALGMTFLYGVNLNQLLRYWHQKGLPSHFTYGLLVVLNAIPVIQKEIQAVREASLLRGKTLHFWSPIFYIKAIFIAFNWRDSYVEAMYAHGFDETVKRSYYRHLETPKSTTLACFLIF
;
A
#
# COMPACT_ATOMS: atom_id res chain seq x y z
N MET A 1 -10.91 -17.09 -9.14
CA MET A 1 -10.90 -16.35 -7.86
C MET A 1 -10.03 -16.95 -6.75
N LYS A 2 -9.74 -18.28 -6.75
CA LYS A 2 -8.88 -18.92 -5.71
C LYS A 2 -7.38 -18.61 -5.84
N LYS A 3 -6.90 -18.24 -7.03
CA LYS A 3 -5.48 -18.07 -7.34
C LYS A 3 -4.90 -16.71 -6.87
N GLU A 4 -5.73 -15.67 -6.76
CA GLU A 4 -5.27 -14.33 -6.38
C GLU A 4 -4.98 -14.14 -4.88
N GLU A 5 -5.63 -14.93 -4.01
CA GLU A 5 -5.52 -14.74 -2.55
C GLU A 5 -4.20 -15.28 -1.97
N THR A 6 -3.60 -16.23 -2.65
CA THR A 6 -2.38 -16.92 -2.20
C THR A 6 -1.10 -16.23 -2.63
N ASP A 7 -1.19 -15.43 -3.68
CA ASP A 7 -0.04 -14.74 -4.26
C ASP A 7 0.37 -13.50 -3.45
N VAL A 8 -0.56 -12.91 -2.64
CA VAL A 8 -0.30 -11.68 -1.89
C VAL A 8 0.79 -11.85 -0.83
N LEU A 9 0.77 -12.95 -0.08
CA LEU A 9 1.78 -13.21 0.96
C LEU A 9 3.14 -13.53 0.36
N ALA A 10 3.16 -14.37 -0.68
CA ALA A 10 4.39 -14.71 -1.39
C ALA A 10 5.02 -13.47 -2.02
N LEU A 11 4.21 -12.61 -2.65
CA LEU A 11 4.66 -11.36 -3.22
C LEU A 11 5.19 -10.40 -2.14
N LEU A 12 4.54 -10.31 -0.99
CA LEU A 12 4.99 -9.48 0.11
C LEU A 12 6.33 -9.98 0.68
N LEU A 13 6.48 -11.29 0.90
CA LEU A 13 7.75 -11.86 1.36
C LEU A 13 8.88 -11.62 0.35
N LEU A 14 8.60 -11.85 -0.95
CA LEU A 14 9.55 -11.57 -2.02
C LEU A 14 9.98 -10.10 -2.01
N LEU A 15 9.04 -9.16 -1.87
CA LEU A 15 9.35 -7.73 -1.81
C LEU A 15 10.20 -7.38 -0.58
N ILE A 16 9.93 -7.99 0.58
CA ILE A 16 10.73 -7.78 1.79
C ILE A 16 12.15 -8.29 1.57
N VAL A 17 12.31 -9.49 1.02
CA VAL A 17 13.64 -10.07 0.77
C VAL A 17 14.41 -9.22 -0.23
N LEU A 18 13.79 -8.83 -1.35
CA LEU A 18 14.44 -7.97 -2.35
C LEU A 18 14.82 -6.59 -1.78
N THR A 19 13.99 -6.01 -0.91
CA THR A 19 14.34 -4.73 -0.24
C THR A 19 15.52 -4.89 0.70
N LEU A 20 15.60 -5.99 1.44
CA LEU A 20 16.75 -6.28 2.28
C LEU A 20 18.00 -6.52 1.43
N GLU A 21 17.91 -7.29 0.36
CA GLU A 21 19.03 -7.55 -0.55
C GLU A 21 19.57 -6.27 -1.17
N ILE A 22 18.73 -5.41 -1.74
CA ILE A 22 19.13 -4.09 -2.25
C ILE A 22 19.78 -3.25 -1.15
N SER A 23 19.33 -3.38 0.09
CA SER A 23 19.86 -2.59 1.21
C SER A 23 21.29 -2.96 1.56
N PHE A 24 21.65 -4.24 1.50
CA PHE A 24 22.97 -4.74 1.90
C PHE A 24 23.94 -4.90 0.72
N VAL A 25 23.43 -5.25 -0.46
CA VAL A 25 24.28 -5.54 -1.64
C VAL A 25 24.51 -4.27 -2.46
N ARG A 26 25.77 -4.02 -2.84
CA ARG A 26 26.20 -2.84 -3.63
C ARG A 26 26.40 -3.17 -5.11
N LEU A 27 25.51 -3.97 -5.70
CA LEU A 27 25.59 -4.39 -7.09
C LEU A 27 24.62 -3.57 -7.95
N THR A 28 25.15 -2.74 -8.85
CA THR A 28 24.35 -1.94 -9.80
C THR A 28 23.51 -2.81 -10.73
N TRP A 29 24.07 -3.96 -11.15
CA TRP A 29 23.37 -4.91 -12.01
C TRP A 29 22.08 -5.44 -11.39
N LEU A 30 22.11 -5.77 -10.10
CA LEU A 30 20.94 -6.25 -9.36
C LEU A 30 19.85 -5.20 -9.30
N ASN A 31 20.21 -3.94 -9.05
CA ASN A 31 19.25 -2.84 -9.05
C ASN A 31 18.57 -2.69 -10.42
N CYS A 32 19.33 -2.76 -11.51
CA CYS A 32 18.79 -2.70 -12.87
C CYS A 32 17.88 -3.89 -13.20
N ALA A 33 18.24 -5.10 -12.77
CA ALA A 33 17.43 -6.31 -12.96
C ALA A 33 16.07 -6.19 -12.24
N ILE A 34 16.06 -5.66 -11.02
CA ILE A 34 14.83 -5.43 -10.26
C ILE A 34 13.93 -4.40 -10.94
N VAL A 35 14.49 -3.28 -11.41
CA VAL A 35 13.73 -2.28 -12.17
C VAL A 35 13.13 -2.89 -13.43
N ALA A 36 13.89 -3.68 -14.17
CA ALA A 36 13.40 -4.37 -15.37
C ALA A 36 12.28 -5.36 -15.02
N GLY A 37 12.42 -6.16 -13.98
CA GLY A 37 11.40 -7.11 -13.51
C GLY A 37 10.11 -6.40 -13.10
N THR A 38 10.20 -5.27 -12.39
CA THR A 38 9.02 -4.49 -12.00
C THR A 38 8.33 -3.85 -13.20
N LEU A 39 9.08 -3.38 -14.20
CA LEU A 39 8.51 -2.86 -15.44
C LEU A 39 7.75 -3.93 -16.22
N ILE A 40 8.31 -5.15 -16.32
CA ILE A 40 7.64 -6.30 -16.94
C ILE A 40 6.35 -6.62 -16.19
N TYR A 41 6.39 -6.65 -14.85
CA TYR A 41 5.22 -6.90 -14.02
C TYR A 41 4.12 -5.85 -14.21
N LEU A 42 4.46 -4.56 -14.20
CA LEU A 42 3.51 -3.46 -14.40
C LEU A 42 2.91 -3.45 -15.81
N THR A 43 3.70 -3.78 -16.84
CA THR A 43 3.20 -3.93 -18.21
C THR A 43 2.24 -5.12 -18.33
N TYR A 44 2.52 -6.23 -17.64
CA TYR A 44 1.63 -7.40 -17.60
C TYR A 44 0.26 -7.06 -17.00
N ILE A 45 0.24 -6.26 -15.91
CA ILE A 45 -1.01 -5.80 -15.26
C ILE A 45 -1.68 -4.65 -16.05
N ARG A 46 -1.06 -4.14 -17.11
CA ARG A 46 -1.55 -2.99 -17.91
C ARG A 46 -1.73 -1.69 -17.11
N LYS A 47 -0.90 -1.46 -16.10
CA LYS A 47 -0.93 -0.24 -15.28
C LYS A 47 0.11 0.78 -15.76
N TRP A 48 -0.14 1.39 -16.93
CA TRP A 48 0.75 2.38 -17.56
C TRP A 48 1.09 3.58 -16.67
N TRP A 49 0.15 4.04 -15.87
CA TRP A 49 0.38 5.09 -14.89
C TRP A 49 1.42 4.70 -13.84
N GLY A 50 1.48 3.43 -13.46
CA GLY A 50 2.49 2.91 -12.53
C GLY A 50 3.90 3.06 -13.10
N ILE A 51 4.09 2.78 -14.39
CA ILE A 51 5.38 2.89 -15.07
C ILE A 51 5.87 4.35 -15.04
N PHE A 52 4.99 5.30 -15.33
CA PHE A 52 5.32 6.72 -15.27
C PHE A 52 5.82 7.12 -13.86
N TRP A 53 5.13 6.68 -12.81
CA TRP A 53 5.48 7.00 -11.42
C TRP A 53 6.76 6.32 -10.94
N VAL A 54 7.10 5.13 -11.46
CA VAL A 54 8.38 4.44 -11.17
C VAL A 54 9.58 5.32 -11.55
N PHE A 55 9.46 6.08 -12.61
CA PHE A 55 10.54 6.98 -13.04
C PHE A 55 10.47 8.37 -12.41
N LEU A 56 9.28 8.92 -12.27
CA LEU A 56 9.10 10.29 -11.77
C LEU A 56 9.39 10.41 -10.27
N LEU A 57 8.92 9.46 -9.46
CA LEU A 57 8.98 9.54 -8.00
C LEU A 57 10.42 9.49 -7.45
N PRO A 58 11.32 8.59 -7.91
CA PRO A 58 12.68 8.53 -7.41
C PRO A 58 13.62 9.58 -8.03
N LEU A 59 13.19 10.29 -9.07
CA LEU A 59 14.05 11.20 -9.83
C LEU A 59 14.65 12.29 -8.92
N LEU A 60 13.85 12.93 -8.09
CA LEU A 60 14.32 13.97 -7.16
C LEU A 60 15.32 13.43 -6.12
N PRO A 61 15.01 12.39 -5.31
CA PRO A 61 15.96 11.86 -4.35
C PRO A 61 17.17 11.19 -5.00
N ALA A 62 17.02 10.58 -6.16
CA ALA A 62 18.14 9.97 -6.89
C ALA A 62 19.14 11.03 -7.37
N LEU A 63 18.66 12.14 -7.93
CA LEU A 63 19.52 13.25 -8.33
C LEU A 63 20.20 13.89 -7.12
N ALA A 64 19.47 14.14 -6.04
CA ALA A 64 20.04 14.71 -4.81
C ALA A 64 21.17 13.85 -4.25
N ASN A 65 20.96 12.54 -4.16
CA ASN A 65 21.97 11.58 -3.71
C ASN A 65 23.17 11.53 -4.67
N PHE A 66 22.93 11.54 -5.96
CA PHE A 66 23.98 11.53 -6.98
C PHE A 66 24.91 12.75 -6.83
N TRP A 67 24.32 13.96 -6.78
CA TRP A 67 25.09 15.19 -6.63
C TRP A 67 25.83 15.27 -5.30
N ALA A 68 25.18 14.89 -4.20
CA ALA A 68 25.80 14.91 -2.87
C ALA A 68 27.05 14.05 -2.80
N ILE A 69 27.03 12.84 -3.39
CA ILE A 69 28.15 11.92 -3.33
C ILE A 69 29.23 12.26 -4.36
N GLN A 70 28.83 12.76 -5.52
CA GLN A 70 29.78 13.19 -6.55
C GLN A 70 30.66 14.35 -6.05
N LEU A 71 30.11 15.25 -5.24
CA LEU A 71 30.86 16.34 -4.59
C LEU A 71 31.93 15.80 -3.61
N HIS A 72 31.74 14.62 -3.04
CA HIS A 72 32.72 13.95 -2.15
C HIS A 72 33.73 13.07 -2.91
N GLY A 73 33.69 13.05 -4.24
CA GLY A 73 34.71 12.41 -5.10
C GLY A 73 34.48 10.93 -5.41
N ASP A 74 33.43 10.29 -4.92
CA ASP A 74 33.20 8.85 -5.08
C ASP A 74 32.13 8.54 -6.13
N LYS A 75 32.57 8.57 -7.42
CA LYS A 75 31.68 8.36 -8.57
C LYS A 75 31.02 6.97 -8.59
N SER A 76 31.72 5.95 -8.10
CA SER A 76 31.18 4.59 -8.11
C SER A 76 30.02 4.43 -7.15
N GLN A 77 30.11 5.00 -5.95
CA GLN A 77 29.04 4.99 -4.97
C GLN A 77 27.84 5.85 -5.42
N ALA A 78 28.09 6.97 -6.11
CA ALA A 78 27.05 7.82 -6.65
C ALA A 78 26.12 7.06 -7.62
N ILE A 79 26.69 6.25 -8.52
CA ILE A 79 25.92 5.45 -9.49
C ILE A 79 25.12 4.35 -8.76
N VAL A 80 25.73 3.66 -7.79
CA VAL A 80 25.03 2.62 -7.01
C VAL A 80 23.83 3.19 -6.28
N LEU A 81 23.97 4.34 -5.62
CA LEU A 81 22.86 4.96 -4.87
C LEU A 81 21.79 5.56 -5.80
N PHE A 82 22.19 6.07 -6.95
CA PHE A 82 21.25 6.50 -7.98
C PHE A 82 20.35 5.34 -8.43
N THR A 83 20.96 4.23 -8.88
CA THR A 83 20.21 3.05 -9.32
C THR A 83 19.41 2.40 -8.20
N ARG A 84 19.90 2.43 -6.96
CA ARG A 84 19.22 1.94 -5.77
C ARG A 84 17.93 2.70 -5.49
N SER A 85 17.93 4.03 -5.63
CA SER A 85 16.72 4.85 -5.44
C SER A 85 15.62 4.44 -6.43
N PHE A 86 15.97 4.16 -7.68
CA PHE A 86 15.02 3.66 -8.67
C PHE A 86 14.53 2.23 -8.35
N ALA A 87 15.39 1.34 -7.90
CA ALA A 87 15.02 -0.01 -7.54
C ALA A 87 14.05 -0.05 -6.34
N LEU A 88 14.31 0.76 -5.30
CA LEU A 88 13.40 0.87 -4.15
C LEU A 88 12.04 1.46 -4.53
N ALA A 89 12.01 2.48 -5.37
CA ALA A 89 10.75 3.04 -5.86
C ALA A 89 9.98 2.03 -6.72
N ALA A 90 10.66 1.27 -7.56
CA ALA A 90 10.06 0.22 -8.36
C ALA A 90 9.42 -0.87 -7.50
N LEU A 91 10.10 -1.35 -6.45
CA LEU A 91 9.54 -2.28 -5.47
C LEU A 91 8.32 -1.70 -4.74
N GLY A 92 8.37 -0.42 -4.34
CA GLY A 92 7.24 0.28 -3.74
C GLY A 92 6.01 0.32 -4.67
N MET A 93 6.21 0.54 -5.96
CA MET A 93 5.11 0.52 -6.94
C MET A 93 4.58 -0.91 -7.17
N THR A 94 5.44 -1.92 -7.16
CA THR A 94 5.01 -3.31 -7.21
C THR A 94 4.15 -3.68 -5.99
N PHE A 95 4.53 -3.22 -4.80
CA PHE A 95 3.73 -3.37 -3.59
C PHE A 95 2.34 -2.71 -3.73
N LEU A 96 2.31 -1.46 -4.19
CA LEU A 96 1.08 -0.68 -4.31
C LEU A 96 0.05 -1.33 -5.24
N TYR A 97 0.50 -1.88 -6.37
CA TYR A 97 -0.38 -2.47 -7.36
C TYR A 97 -0.60 -3.98 -7.19
N GLY A 98 0.33 -4.67 -6.53
CA GLY A 98 0.30 -6.12 -6.38
C GLY A 98 -0.32 -6.59 -5.06
N VAL A 99 -0.22 -5.80 -3.98
CA VAL A 99 -0.69 -6.20 -2.65
C VAL A 99 -2.07 -5.62 -2.35
N ASN A 100 -3.04 -6.50 -2.15
CA ASN A 100 -4.35 -6.11 -1.69
C ASN A 100 -4.38 -6.08 -0.15
N LEU A 101 -4.37 -4.87 0.44
CA LEU A 101 -4.32 -4.67 1.89
C LEU A 101 -5.47 -5.35 2.64
N ASN A 102 -6.68 -5.39 2.06
CA ASN A 102 -7.83 -6.05 2.69
C ASN A 102 -7.61 -7.57 2.83
N GLN A 103 -6.99 -8.20 1.83
CA GLN A 103 -6.68 -9.63 1.88
C GLN A 103 -5.55 -9.92 2.86
N LEU A 104 -4.53 -9.06 2.89
CA LEU A 104 -3.41 -9.16 3.81
C LEU A 104 -3.88 -9.08 5.28
N LEU A 105 -4.76 -8.14 5.60
CA LEU A 105 -5.32 -7.97 6.94
C LEU A 105 -6.16 -9.18 7.37
N ARG A 106 -6.99 -9.72 6.47
CA ARG A 106 -7.76 -10.93 6.73
C ARG A 106 -6.87 -12.14 7.00
N TYR A 107 -5.77 -12.26 6.26
CA TYR A 107 -4.79 -13.32 6.48
C TYR A 107 -4.12 -13.21 7.85
N TRP A 108 -3.68 -12.02 8.24
CA TRP A 108 -3.07 -11.81 9.55
C TRP A 108 -4.04 -12.03 10.70
N HIS A 109 -5.31 -11.69 10.51
CA HIS A 109 -6.35 -12.00 11.49
C HIS A 109 -6.47 -13.51 11.74
N GLN A 110 -6.43 -14.33 10.68
CA GLN A 110 -6.45 -15.79 10.83
C GLN A 110 -5.20 -16.36 11.48
N LYS A 111 -4.07 -15.65 11.41
CA LYS A 111 -2.79 -16.04 12.06
C LYS A 111 -2.69 -15.64 13.53
N GLY A 112 -3.69 -14.97 14.10
CA GLY A 112 -3.74 -14.64 15.52
C GLY A 112 -3.61 -13.16 15.86
N LEU A 113 -3.68 -12.25 14.86
CA LEU A 113 -3.80 -10.82 15.16
C LEU A 113 -5.10 -10.58 15.95
N PRO A 114 -5.07 -9.74 17.00
CA PRO A 114 -6.28 -9.41 17.77
C PRO A 114 -7.40 -8.91 16.86
N SER A 115 -8.62 -9.43 17.06
CA SER A 115 -9.76 -9.16 16.19
C SER A 115 -10.14 -7.68 16.18
N HIS A 116 -10.05 -6.97 17.29
CA HIS A 116 -10.36 -5.55 17.41
C HIS A 116 -9.44 -4.68 16.50
N PHE A 117 -8.13 -4.99 16.46
CA PHE A 117 -7.18 -4.26 15.63
C PHE A 117 -7.43 -4.49 14.13
N THR A 118 -7.59 -5.74 13.74
CA THR A 118 -7.84 -6.09 12.31
C THR A 118 -9.17 -5.54 11.83
N TYR A 119 -10.20 -5.62 12.67
CA TYR A 119 -11.51 -5.08 12.35
C TYR A 119 -11.49 -3.56 12.22
N GLY A 120 -10.87 -2.88 13.19
CA GLY A 120 -10.71 -1.43 13.14
C GLY A 120 -10.01 -0.97 11.85
N LEU A 121 -8.94 -1.65 11.45
CA LEU A 121 -8.21 -1.29 10.24
C LEU A 121 -9.01 -1.59 8.95
N LEU A 122 -9.71 -2.73 8.89
CA LEU A 122 -10.61 -3.05 7.77
C LEU A 122 -11.76 -2.04 7.64
N VAL A 123 -12.33 -1.62 8.76
CA VAL A 123 -13.38 -0.59 8.81
C VAL A 123 -12.85 0.71 8.25
N VAL A 124 -11.68 1.17 8.70
CA VAL A 124 -11.06 2.42 8.21
C VAL A 124 -10.80 2.35 6.70
N LEU A 125 -10.23 1.25 6.20
CA LEU A 125 -9.98 1.10 4.77
C LEU A 125 -11.27 1.14 3.93
N ASN A 126 -12.35 0.53 4.43
CA ASN A 126 -13.63 0.54 3.74
C ASN A 126 -14.40 1.87 3.91
N ALA A 127 -14.12 2.62 4.96
CA ALA A 127 -14.72 3.94 5.21
C ALA A 127 -14.19 5.03 4.28
N ILE A 128 -12.92 4.93 3.86
CA ILE A 128 -12.29 5.96 3.01
C ILE A 128 -13.15 6.34 1.80
N PRO A 129 -13.63 5.41 0.94
CA PRO A 129 -14.43 5.78 -0.22
C PRO A 129 -15.81 6.37 0.15
N VAL A 130 -16.36 5.97 1.31
CA VAL A 130 -17.64 6.51 1.79
C VAL A 130 -17.46 7.95 2.25
N ILE A 131 -16.46 8.21 3.08
CA ILE A 131 -16.12 9.56 3.57
C ILE A 131 -15.81 10.50 2.40
N GLN A 132 -15.11 10.03 1.38
CA GLN A 132 -14.81 10.83 0.18
C GLN A 132 -16.10 11.29 -0.53
N LYS A 133 -17.09 10.40 -0.67
CA LYS A 133 -18.40 10.75 -1.28
C LYS A 133 -19.16 11.78 -0.44
N GLU A 134 -19.16 11.62 0.88
CA GLU A 134 -19.82 12.58 1.77
C GLU A 134 -19.15 13.94 1.76
N ILE A 135 -17.81 13.99 1.74
CA ILE A 135 -17.05 15.24 1.59
C ILE A 135 -17.42 15.93 0.27
N GLN A 136 -17.55 15.18 -0.80
CA GLN A 136 -17.98 15.73 -2.09
C GLN A 136 -19.39 16.30 -2.01
N ALA A 137 -20.34 15.61 -1.41
CA ALA A 137 -21.70 16.09 -1.19
C ALA A 137 -21.74 17.39 -0.36
N VAL A 138 -20.91 17.48 0.69
CA VAL A 138 -20.78 18.73 1.49
C VAL A 138 -20.23 19.87 0.63
N ARG A 139 -19.28 19.60 -0.25
CA ARG A 139 -18.73 20.59 -1.17
C ARG A 139 -19.79 21.12 -2.14
N GLU A 140 -20.56 20.22 -2.73
CA GLU A 140 -21.68 20.56 -3.63
C GLU A 140 -22.76 21.38 -2.91
N ALA A 141 -23.18 20.95 -1.72
CA ALA A 141 -24.12 21.70 -0.90
C ALA A 141 -23.62 23.09 -0.50
N SER A 142 -22.30 23.26 -0.31
CA SER A 142 -21.72 24.55 -0.03
C SER A 142 -21.71 25.49 -1.25
N LEU A 143 -21.47 24.92 -2.44
CA LEU A 143 -21.56 25.66 -3.70
C LEU A 143 -22.97 26.19 -3.96
N LEU A 144 -24.00 25.39 -3.68
CA LEU A 144 -25.41 25.80 -3.78
C LEU A 144 -25.75 26.98 -2.83
N ARG A 145 -25.01 27.13 -1.72
CA ARG A 145 -25.15 28.26 -0.79
C ARG A 145 -24.25 29.46 -1.15
N GLY A 146 -23.65 29.45 -2.35
CA GLY A 146 -22.76 30.53 -2.81
C GLY A 146 -21.38 30.56 -2.13
N LYS A 147 -21.01 29.49 -1.38
CA LYS A 147 -19.72 29.42 -0.69
C LYS A 147 -18.82 28.35 -1.33
N THR A 148 -17.67 28.75 -1.85
CA THR A 148 -16.66 27.84 -2.36
C THR A 148 -15.82 27.29 -1.22
N LEU A 149 -15.86 25.97 -0.98
CA LEU A 149 -14.97 25.31 -0.03
C LEU A 149 -13.68 24.90 -0.75
N HIS A 150 -12.59 25.58 -0.39
CA HIS A 150 -11.24 25.24 -0.84
C HIS A 150 -10.61 24.21 0.11
N PHE A 151 -9.71 23.37 -0.40
CA PHE A 151 -8.95 22.42 0.42
C PHE A 151 -8.16 23.08 1.57
N TRP A 152 -7.79 24.36 1.43
CA TRP A 152 -7.08 25.14 2.46
C TRP A 152 -8.00 25.81 3.50
N SER A 153 -9.31 25.64 3.35
CA SER A 153 -10.25 26.25 4.30
C SER A 153 -10.35 25.42 5.59
N PRO A 154 -10.14 26.00 6.78
CA PRO A 154 -10.27 25.27 8.06
C PRO A 154 -11.68 24.70 8.27
N ILE A 155 -12.70 25.37 7.74
CA ILE A 155 -14.09 24.89 7.80
C ILE A 155 -14.27 23.55 7.06
N PHE A 156 -13.50 23.31 6.00
CA PHE A 156 -13.51 22.05 5.28
C PHE A 156 -13.07 20.88 6.18
N TYR A 157 -11.97 21.06 6.91
CA TYR A 157 -11.44 20.03 7.82
C TYR A 157 -12.37 19.78 9.00
N ILE A 158 -12.95 20.83 9.58
CA ILE A 158 -13.92 20.69 10.68
C ILE A 158 -15.12 19.84 10.21
N LYS A 159 -15.68 20.14 9.03
CA LYS A 159 -16.80 19.36 8.47
C LYS A 159 -16.40 17.91 8.18
N ALA A 160 -15.20 17.68 7.64
CA ALA A 160 -14.70 16.32 7.38
C ALA A 160 -14.54 15.51 8.68
N ILE A 161 -14.08 16.14 9.75
CA ILE A 161 -13.96 15.51 11.08
C ILE A 161 -15.36 15.16 11.62
N PHE A 162 -16.33 16.07 11.54
CA PHE A 162 -17.72 15.77 11.97
C PHE A 162 -18.35 14.61 11.19
N ILE A 163 -18.12 14.54 9.87
CA ILE A 163 -18.57 13.42 9.04
C ILE A 163 -17.93 12.10 9.53
N ALA A 164 -16.62 12.11 9.80
CA ALA A 164 -15.91 10.92 10.26
C ALA A 164 -16.43 10.45 11.64
N PHE A 165 -16.73 11.36 12.57
CA PHE A 165 -17.31 11.02 13.87
C PHE A 165 -18.72 10.45 13.72
N ASN A 166 -19.58 11.08 12.93
CA ASN A 166 -20.93 10.62 12.70
C ASN A 166 -20.95 9.22 12.06
N TRP A 167 -20.04 9.00 11.10
CA TRP A 167 -19.88 7.70 10.47
C TRP A 167 -19.42 6.63 11.46
N ARG A 168 -18.44 6.98 12.35
CA ARG A 168 -17.98 6.09 13.41
C ARG A 168 -19.12 5.63 14.31
N ASP A 169 -19.95 6.56 14.77
CA ASP A 169 -21.03 6.26 15.70
C ASP A 169 -22.09 5.37 15.04
N SER A 170 -22.51 5.67 13.83
CA SER A 170 -23.43 4.83 13.04
C SER A 170 -22.85 3.42 12.78
N TYR A 171 -21.55 3.31 12.58
CA TYR A 171 -20.90 2.03 12.36
C TYR A 171 -20.83 1.19 13.64
N VAL A 172 -20.55 1.81 14.78
CA VAL A 172 -20.53 1.15 16.09
C VAL A 172 -21.92 0.64 16.44
N GLU A 173 -22.97 1.44 16.23
CA GLU A 173 -24.37 1.02 16.45
C GLU A 173 -24.71 -0.19 15.56
N ALA A 174 -24.35 -0.15 14.27
CA ALA A 174 -24.55 -1.27 13.37
C ALA A 174 -23.80 -2.54 13.82
N MET A 175 -22.58 -2.41 14.30
CA MET A 175 -21.81 -3.54 14.83
C MET A 175 -22.51 -4.21 16.03
N TYR A 176 -22.98 -3.42 16.98
CA TYR A 176 -23.73 -3.93 18.14
C TYR A 176 -25.08 -4.57 17.73
N ALA A 177 -25.79 -3.94 16.78
CA ALA A 177 -27.04 -4.50 16.25
C ALA A 177 -26.83 -5.87 15.55
N HIS A 178 -25.65 -6.10 14.97
CA HIS A 178 -25.25 -7.37 14.37
C HIS A 178 -24.60 -8.35 15.36
N GLY A 179 -24.64 -8.07 16.67
CA GLY A 179 -24.13 -8.98 17.71
C GLY A 179 -22.61 -9.01 17.77
N PHE A 180 -21.93 -7.90 17.49
CA PHE A 180 -20.48 -7.84 17.66
C PHE A 180 -20.11 -7.92 19.14
N ASP A 181 -19.31 -8.94 19.49
CA ASP A 181 -18.74 -9.13 20.81
C ASP A 181 -17.24 -9.36 20.64
N GLU A 182 -16.42 -8.62 21.40
CA GLU A 182 -14.96 -8.72 21.36
C GLU A 182 -14.43 -9.96 22.06
N THR A 183 -15.20 -10.52 23.01
CA THR A 183 -14.78 -11.63 23.87
C THR A 183 -14.99 -13.00 23.24
N VAL A 184 -15.87 -13.12 22.26
CA VAL A 184 -16.25 -14.37 21.62
C VAL A 184 -15.31 -14.75 20.48
N LYS A 185 -14.83 -15.99 20.49
CA LYS A 185 -14.07 -16.57 19.36
C LYS A 185 -14.96 -16.64 18.11
N ARG A 186 -14.51 -16.04 17.03
CA ARG A 186 -15.23 -15.99 15.78
C ARG A 186 -14.93 -17.21 14.91
N SER A 187 -15.94 -17.71 14.23
CA SER A 187 -15.81 -18.68 13.15
C SER A 187 -15.52 -17.95 11.84
N TYR A 188 -14.66 -18.54 11.03
CA TYR A 188 -14.37 -18.01 9.69
C TYR A 188 -15.16 -18.80 8.66
N TYR A 189 -16.02 -18.11 7.92
CA TYR A 189 -16.75 -18.71 6.79
C TYR A 189 -15.78 -19.13 5.66
N ARG A 190 -14.71 -18.39 5.50
CA ARG A 190 -13.69 -18.64 4.46
C ARG A 190 -12.30 -18.69 5.07
N HIS A 191 -11.69 -19.86 5.04
CA HIS A 191 -10.29 -20.03 5.38
C HIS A 191 -9.42 -19.65 4.18
N LEU A 192 -8.44 -18.76 4.40
CA LEU A 192 -7.41 -18.43 3.43
C LEU A 192 -6.33 -19.51 3.52
N GLU A 193 -6.30 -20.39 2.52
CA GLU A 193 -5.25 -21.42 2.44
C GLU A 193 -4.04 -20.85 1.70
N THR A 194 -2.86 -20.94 2.32
CA THR A 194 -1.59 -20.65 1.63
C THR A 194 -1.20 -21.90 0.83
N PRO A 195 -1.09 -21.83 -0.50
CA PRO A 195 -0.64 -22.99 -1.27
C PRO A 195 0.83 -23.25 -0.96
N LYS A 196 1.14 -24.50 -0.66
CA LYS A 196 2.52 -24.97 -0.38
C LYS A 196 3.48 -24.76 -1.57
N SER A 197 2.96 -24.57 -2.78
CA SER A 197 3.76 -24.38 -3.99
C SER A 197 4.39 -23.00 -4.14
N THR A 198 3.77 -21.94 -3.60
CA THR A 198 4.30 -20.56 -3.71
C THR A 198 5.44 -20.30 -2.75
N THR A 199 5.44 -20.91 -1.57
CA THR A 199 6.59 -20.87 -0.65
C THR A 199 7.81 -21.57 -1.22
N LEU A 200 7.63 -22.66 -1.98
CA LEU A 200 8.71 -23.36 -2.67
C LEU A 200 9.27 -22.55 -3.85
N ALA A 201 8.43 -21.84 -4.60
CA ALA A 201 8.89 -21.00 -5.70
C ALA A 201 9.74 -19.79 -5.21
N CYS A 202 9.42 -19.21 -4.04
CA CYS A 202 10.26 -18.19 -3.43
C CYS A 202 11.61 -18.73 -2.94
N PHE A 203 11.70 -20.02 -2.52
CA PHE A 203 12.94 -20.67 -2.12
C PHE A 203 13.82 -21.10 -3.30
N LEU A 204 13.27 -21.28 -4.48
CA LEU A 204 14.00 -21.72 -5.70
C LEU A 204 14.60 -20.57 -6.51
N ILE A 205 14.30 -19.30 -6.17
CA ILE A 205 14.83 -18.10 -6.83
C ILE A 205 16.09 -17.58 -6.09
N PHE A 206 16.46 -18.20 -4.96
CA PHE A 206 17.70 -18.04 -4.23
C PHE A 206 18.57 -19.28 -4.35
#